data_5d5b8f1fbcd4bbe8fc54cafcdb3dbf61
#
_entry.id   5d5b8f1fbcd4bbe8fc54cafcdb3dbf61
#
_cell.length_a   1.000
_cell.length_b   1.000
_cell.length_c   1.000
_cell.angle_alpha   90.00
_cell.angle_beta   90.00
_cell.angle_gamma   90.00
#
_symmetry.space_group_name_H-M   'P 1'
#
loop_
_entity.id
_entity.type
_entity.pdbx_description
1 polymer ?
#
loop_
_entity_poly.entity_id
_entity_poly.type
_entity_poly.pdbx_seq_one_letter_code
_entity_poly.pdbx_strand_id
1 'polypeptide(L)'
;QGYARTSGRVGVCFATSGPGATNLVTGLADAQIDSTPLVCITGQGAAHLLGTDAFQETDVVGISMPGTKWNIQVRRVEDIAPAIAKGFYIARSGRPGPVLIDITKNAQVDFGEFNYVPCQGFRSYKTHHPIEKTAIQQAAELINQAEKPLVLFGQGVILGSAENEFKAFIEKSGMPAAWTILGLSALATDHPQNVGMLGMHGNYGPNVLTNECDVLIAIGMRFDDRVTGRLDKYAKQAKVIHLDIDPAEIDKNVKADVGVWGDCKETLPLLINLVKENKHEAWLAKFRDYNQQEIDQVITPELYPTAAEMTMGEVLRNINEICGGDAIIVTDVGQHQMVACRYAKFNKTRSNVTSGGLGTMGFGLPAAIGAKYGAPERT
;
A
#
# COMPACT_ATOMS: atom_id res chain seq x y z
N GLN A 1 9.73 7.88 -3.15
CA GLN A 1 8.58 7.13 -2.62
C GLN A 1 7.67 8.05 -1.77
N GLY A 2 8.20 8.78 -0.79
CA GLY A 2 7.39 9.67 0.05
C GLY A 2 6.51 10.62 -0.76
N TYR A 3 7.06 11.23 -1.82
CA TYR A 3 6.28 12.05 -2.76
C TYR A 3 5.11 11.27 -3.40
N ALA A 4 5.38 10.06 -3.89
CA ALA A 4 4.35 9.27 -4.57
C ALA A 4 3.22 8.85 -3.62
N ARG A 5 3.57 8.43 -2.40
CA ARG A 5 2.59 7.96 -1.40
C ARG A 5 1.67 9.08 -0.90
N THR A 6 2.21 10.30 -0.73
CA THR A 6 1.43 11.44 -0.23
C THR A 6 0.65 12.17 -1.32
N SER A 7 1.26 12.36 -2.50
CA SER A 7 0.61 13.08 -3.61
C SER A 7 -0.33 12.22 -4.47
N GLY A 8 -0.18 10.88 -4.42
CA GLY A 8 -0.86 9.96 -5.34
C GLY A 8 -0.35 10.02 -6.78
N ARG A 9 0.77 10.71 -7.01
CA ARG A 9 1.41 10.85 -8.34
C ARG A 9 2.59 9.92 -8.46
N VAL A 10 3.06 9.66 -9.68
CA VAL A 10 4.27 8.89 -9.92
C VAL A 10 5.49 9.66 -9.43
N GLY A 11 6.30 9.03 -8.57
CA GLY A 11 7.60 9.59 -8.16
C GLY A 11 8.63 9.40 -9.27
N VAL A 12 9.57 10.34 -9.37
CA VAL A 12 10.66 10.26 -10.35
C VAL A 12 11.99 10.42 -9.63
N CYS A 13 12.98 9.61 -9.99
CA CYS A 13 14.35 9.80 -9.54
C CYS A 13 15.34 9.58 -10.70
N PHE A 14 16.49 10.25 -10.58
CA PHE A 14 17.60 10.10 -11.51
C PHE A 14 18.83 9.59 -10.77
N ALA A 15 19.60 8.72 -11.43
CA ALA A 15 20.90 8.29 -10.93
C ALA A 15 21.90 8.15 -12.09
N THR A 16 23.16 8.31 -11.78
CA THR A 16 24.23 8.06 -12.76
C THR A 16 24.41 6.57 -13.01
N SER A 17 25.22 6.20 -13.99
CA SER A 17 25.60 4.84 -14.32
C SER A 17 26.31 4.10 -13.17
N GLY A 18 26.44 2.80 -13.29
CA GLY A 18 27.17 1.95 -12.36
C GLY A 18 26.66 2.08 -10.91
N PRO A 19 27.48 2.59 -9.98
CA PRO A 19 27.13 2.64 -8.56
C PRO A 19 25.89 3.51 -8.27
N GLY A 20 25.61 4.54 -9.06
CA GLY A 20 24.39 5.33 -8.92
C GLY A 20 23.15 4.49 -9.18
N ALA A 21 23.14 3.74 -10.27
CA ALA A 21 22.04 2.84 -10.63
C ALA A 21 21.89 1.68 -9.63
N THR A 22 22.99 1.05 -9.22
CA THR A 22 22.94 -0.08 -8.26
C THR A 22 22.45 0.35 -6.86
N ASN A 23 22.70 1.59 -6.44
CA ASN A 23 22.15 2.13 -5.18
C ASN A 23 20.63 2.29 -5.19
N LEU A 24 19.97 2.25 -6.34
CA LEU A 24 18.50 2.27 -6.42
C LEU A 24 17.86 0.91 -6.12
N VAL A 25 18.61 -0.18 -6.13
CA VAL A 25 18.06 -1.56 -6.07
C VAL A 25 17.18 -1.77 -4.83
N THR A 26 17.65 -1.37 -3.65
CA THR A 26 16.84 -1.46 -2.42
C THR A 26 15.57 -0.62 -2.54
N GLY A 27 15.66 0.60 -3.05
CA GLY A 27 14.49 1.46 -3.25
C GLY A 27 13.50 0.91 -4.28
N LEU A 28 13.99 0.24 -5.33
CA LEU A 28 13.14 -0.45 -6.31
C LEU A 28 12.43 -1.65 -5.69
N ALA A 29 13.14 -2.49 -4.93
CA ALA A 29 12.56 -3.64 -4.25
C ALA A 29 11.50 -3.22 -3.23
N ASP A 30 11.75 -2.17 -2.46
CA ASP A 30 10.79 -1.58 -1.52
C ASP A 30 9.55 -1.04 -2.25
N ALA A 31 9.74 -0.30 -3.33
CA ALA A 31 8.64 0.23 -4.13
C ALA A 31 7.81 -0.89 -4.79
N GLN A 32 8.45 -1.98 -5.22
CA GLN A 32 7.77 -3.12 -5.84
C GLN A 32 6.88 -3.86 -4.84
N ILE A 33 7.41 -4.16 -3.65
CA ILE A 33 6.63 -4.91 -2.65
C ILE A 33 5.48 -4.09 -2.06
N ASP A 34 5.70 -2.76 -1.91
CA ASP A 34 4.70 -1.81 -1.38
C ASP A 34 3.87 -1.15 -2.50
N SER A 35 4.00 -1.61 -3.75
CA SER A 35 3.20 -1.13 -4.89
C SER A 35 3.29 0.39 -5.09
N THR A 36 4.46 0.99 -4.86
CA THR A 36 4.66 2.44 -5.00
C THR A 36 5.01 2.81 -6.44
N PRO A 37 4.24 3.68 -7.11
CA PRO A 37 4.53 4.04 -8.50
C PRO A 37 5.76 4.93 -8.60
N LEU A 38 6.82 4.43 -9.25
CA LEU A 38 8.07 5.15 -9.49
C LEU A 38 8.53 4.99 -10.94
N VAL A 39 9.16 6.04 -11.48
CA VAL A 39 9.98 6.00 -12.69
C VAL A 39 11.40 6.39 -12.31
N CYS A 40 12.31 5.40 -12.36
CA CYS A 40 13.73 5.61 -12.12
C CYS A 40 14.44 5.73 -13.47
N ILE A 41 15.20 6.80 -13.65
CA ILE A 41 15.97 7.07 -14.87
C ILE A 41 17.45 6.99 -14.53
N THR A 42 18.16 6.08 -15.17
CA THR A 42 19.58 5.88 -14.96
C THR A 42 20.39 6.23 -16.21
N GLY A 43 21.60 6.72 -16.01
CA GLY A 43 22.58 6.83 -17.08
C GLY A 43 23.31 5.52 -17.32
N GLN A 44 23.84 5.35 -18.54
CA GLN A 44 24.67 4.22 -18.94
C GLN A 44 25.83 4.66 -19.80
N GLY A 45 26.86 3.83 -19.91
CA GLY A 45 27.95 4.01 -20.84
C GLY A 45 27.49 4.20 -22.31
N ALA A 46 28.38 4.61 -23.19
CA ALA A 46 28.04 4.74 -24.60
C ALA A 46 27.69 3.36 -25.20
N ALA A 47 26.68 3.30 -26.07
CA ALA A 47 26.16 2.04 -26.60
C ALA A 47 27.20 1.15 -27.29
N HIS A 48 28.24 1.74 -27.92
CA HIS A 48 29.30 1.00 -28.57
C HIS A 48 30.36 0.40 -27.61
N LEU A 49 30.33 0.82 -26.33
CA LEU A 49 31.22 0.29 -25.28
C LEU A 49 30.55 -0.77 -24.41
N LEU A 50 29.25 -1.00 -24.57
CA LEU A 50 28.54 -1.99 -23.76
C LEU A 50 29.07 -3.40 -24.03
N GLY A 51 29.35 -4.14 -22.94
CA GLY A 51 29.97 -5.47 -23.00
C GLY A 51 31.48 -5.45 -23.06
N THR A 52 32.13 -4.31 -22.80
CA THR A 52 33.61 -4.19 -22.84
C THR A 52 34.20 -3.91 -21.44
N ASP A 53 33.43 -4.01 -20.37
CA ASP A 53 33.83 -3.63 -19.02
C ASP A 53 34.26 -2.14 -18.92
N ALA A 54 33.57 -1.28 -19.66
CA ALA A 54 33.81 0.17 -19.64
C ALA A 54 33.58 0.77 -18.25
N PHE A 55 34.17 1.96 -17.98
CA PHE A 55 34.05 2.62 -16.71
C PHE A 55 32.56 2.81 -16.29
N GLN A 56 32.22 2.34 -15.09
CA GLN A 56 30.86 2.32 -14.53
C GLN A 56 29.82 1.57 -15.38
N GLU A 57 30.23 0.66 -16.22
CA GLU A 57 29.33 -0.26 -16.89
C GLU A 57 28.76 -1.27 -15.89
N THR A 58 27.45 -1.46 -15.94
CA THR A 58 26.74 -2.45 -15.14
C THR A 58 25.48 -2.86 -15.89
N ASP A 59 25.12 -4.14 -15.87
CA ASP A 59 23.85 -4.61 -16.42
C ASP A 59 22.68 -4.20 -15.49
N VAL A 60 22.31 -2.93 -15.56
CA VAL A 60 21.26 -2.34 -14.74
C VAL A 60 19.89 -2.95 -15.05
N VAL A 61 19.66 -3.33 -16.32
CA VAL A 61 18.42 -3.98 -16.75
C VAL A 61 18.29 -5.36 -16.09
N GLY A 62 19.34 -6.19 -16.15
CA GLY A 62 19.36 -7.50 -15.51
C GLY A 62 19.17 -7.42 -13.99
N ILE A 63 19.90 -6.51 -13.33
CA ILE A 63 19.80 -6.31 -11.86
C ILE A 63 18.41 -5.83 -11.44
N SER A 64 17.78 -4.92 -12.17
CA SER A 64 16.49 -4.34 -11.82
C SER A 64 15.28 -5.17 -12.23
N MET A 65 15.46 -6.20 -13.07
CA MET A 65 14.37 -7.01 -13.61
C MET A 65 13.43 -7.60 -12.54
N PRO A 66 13.90 -8.26 -11.47
CA PRO A 66 13.02 -8.83 -10.45
C PRO A 66 12.37 -7.78 -9.53
N GLY A 67 12.93 -6.57 -9.47
CA GLY A 67 12.47 -5.48 -8.59
C GLY A 67 11.64 -4.40 -9.30
N THR A 68 11.24 -4.60 -10.56
CA THR A 68 10.49 -3.61 -11.33
C THR A 68 9.35 -4.25 -12.12
N LYS A 69 8.28 -3.49 -12.35
CA LYS A 69 7.20 -3.88 -13.27
C LYS A 69 7.64 -3.94 -14.72
N TRP A 70 8.56 -3.07 -15.06
CA TRP A 70 9.15 -2.98 -16.40
C TRP A 70 10.46 -2.23 -16.35
N ASN A 71 11.41 -2.64 -17.17
CA ASN A 71 12.66 -1.93 -17.40
C ASN A 71 13.03 -1.94 -18.87
N ILE A 72 13.86 -1.00 -19.26
CA ILE A 72 14.34 -0.87 -20.63
C ILE A 72 15.68 -0.16 -20.65
N GLN A 73 16.58 -0.56 -21.58
CA GLN A 73 17.74 0.22 -21.98
C GLN A 73 17.46 0.97 -23.27
N VAL A 74 17.55 2.29 -23.22
CA VAL A 74 17.36 3.21 -24.36
C VAL A 74 18.71 3.53 -24.99
N ARG A 75 18.88 3.19 -26.27
CA ARG A 75 20.16 3.33 -27.01
C ARG A 75 20.13 4.40 -28.10
N ARG A 76 18.99 4.98 -28.40
CA ARG A 76 18.79 6.01 -29.41
C ARG A 76 17.94 7.15 -28.84
N VAL A 77 18.22 8.37 -29.27
CA VAL A 77 17.51 9.57 -28.80
C VAL A 77 16.02 9.53 -29.11
N GLU A 78 15.62 8.95 -30.24
CA GLU A 78 14.22 8.84 -30.67
C GLU A 78 13.38 7.95 -29.74
N ASP A 79 14.03 7.01 -29.04
CA ASP A 79 13.36 6.05 -28.16
C ASP A 79 13.14 6.61 -26.74
N ILE A 80 13.70 7.77 -26.37
CA ILE A 80 13.60 8.35 -25.03
C ILE A 80 12.14 8.72 -24.70
N ALA A 81 11.52 9.54 -25.54
CA ALA A 81 10.15 10.02 -25.27
C ALA A 81 9.11 8.88 -25.22
N PRO A 82 9.11 7.91 -26.13
CA PRO A 82 8.25 6.72 -26.04
C PRO A 82 8.51 5.87 -24.80
N ALA A 83 9.76 5.66 -24.40
CA ALA A 83 10.12 4.88 -23.22
C ALA A 83 9.59 5.57 -21.94
N ILE A 84 9.76 6.88 -21.83
CA ILE A 84 9.23 7.67 -20.70
C ILE A 84 7.70 7.58 -20.66
N ALA A 85 7.00 7.84 -21.79
CA ALA A 85 5.55 7.76 -21.85
C ALA A 85 5.03 6.39 -21.41
N LYS A 86 5.65 5.32 -21.90
CA LYS A 86 5.32 3.95 -21.52
C LYS A 86 5.64 3.65 -20.05
N GLY A 87 6.80 4.12 -19.55
CA GLY A 87 7.21 3.96 -18.16
C GLY A 87 6.21 4.55 -17.18
N PHE A 88 5.77 5.79 -17.40
CA PHE A 88 4.73 6.43 -16.57
C PHE A 88 3.39 5.70 -16.64
N TYR A 89 3.00 5.20 -17.81
CA TYR A 89 1.77 4.42 -17.96
C TYR A 89 1.84 3.13 -17.13
N ILE A 90 2.91 2.36 -17.25
CA ILE A 90 3.08 1.10 -16.53
C ILE A 90 3.17 1.33 -15.02
N ALA A 91 3.93 2.33 -14.59
CA ALA A 91 4.16 2.58 -13.16
C ALA A 91 2.85 2.82 -12.39
N ARG A 92 1.89 3.53 -12.98
CA ARG A 92 0.63 3.96 -12.32
C ARG A 92 -0.58 3.08 -12.58
N SER A 93 -0.53 2.15 -13.53
CA SER A 93 -1.70 1.38 -13.97
C SER A 93 -1.69 -0.06 -13.43
N GLY A 94 -2.89 -0.66 -13.32
CA GLY A 94 -3.06 -1.94 -12.63
C GLY A 94 -2.56 -1.84 -11.19
N ARG A 95 -1.94 -2.90 -10.65
CA ARG A 95 -1.18 -2.78 -9.40
C ARG A 95 0.01 -1.85 -9.63
N PRO A 96 0.11 -0.67 -8.97
CA PRO A 96 1.22 0.26 -9.19
C PRO A 96 2.58 -0.34 -8.81
N GLY A 97 3.67 0.24 -9.34
CA GLY A 97 5.01 -0.21 -8.98
C GLY A 97 6.11 0.51 -9.74
N PRO A 98 7.38 0.22 -9.47
CA PRO A 98 8.52 0.89 -10.05
C PRO A 98 8.81 0.44 -11.48
N VAL A 99 9.35 1.38 -12.25
CA VAL A 99 9.87 1.20 -13.60
C VAL A 99 11.28 1.78 -13.67
N LEU A 100 12.19 1.15 -14.42
CA LEU A 100 13.53 1.67 -14.64
C LEU A 100 13.78 1.88 -16.14
N ILE A 101 14.32 3.06 -16.47
CA ILE A 101 14.70 3.45 -17.83
C ILE A 101 16.19 3.80 -17.82
N ASP A 102 17.01 2.92 -18.39
CA ASP A 102 18.46 3.07 -18.47
C ASP A 102 18.83 3.70 -19.81
N ILE A 103 19.45 4.90 -19.80
CA ILE A 103 19.67 5.69 -21.01
C ILE A 103 21.17 5.78 -21.30
N THR A 104 21.59 5.27 -22.46
CA THR A 104 23.00 5.30 -22.88
C THR A 104 23.48 6.71 -23.15
N LYS A 105 24.79 6.96 -22.97
CA LYS A 105 25.42 8.27 -23.13
C LYS A 105 25.16 8.87 -24.52
N ASN A 106 25.28 8.06 -25.60
CA ASN A 106 25.01 8.56 -26.95
C ASN A 106 23.56 9.02 -27.12
N ALA A 107 22.58 8.27 -26.59
CA ALA A 107 21.17 8.70 -26.65
C ALA A 107 20.92 10.01 -25.90
N GLN A 108 21.71 10.32 -24.85
CA GLN A 108 21.58 11.57 -24.09
C GLN A 108 22.22 12.79 -24.80
N VAL A 109 23.21 12.57 -25.70
CA VAL A 109 23.95 13.66 -26.36
C VAL A 109 23.61 13.82 -27.85
N ASP A 110 23.01 12.83 -28.45
CA ASP A 110 22.60 12.85 -29.87
C ASP A 110 21.43 13.83 -30.07
N PHE A 111 21.34 14.40 -31.26
CA PHE A 111 20.25 15.26 -31.65
C PHE A 111 19.14 14.45 -32.29
N GLY A 112 17.88 14.74 -31.92
CA GLY A 112 16.70 14.11 -32.49
C GLY A 112 15.49 15.07 -32.45
N GLU A 113 14.48 14.75 -33.23
CA GLU A 113 13.22 15.49 -33.19
C GLU A 113 12.41 15.09 -31.95
N PHE A 114 12.00 16.07 -31.16
CA PHE A 114 11.17 15.82 -29.97
C PHE A 114 9.72 15.54 -30.37
N ASN A 115 9.29 14.29 -30.13
CA ASN A 115 7.91 13.87 -30.34
C ASN A 115 7.42 13.06 -29.13
N TYR A 116 6.62 13.67 -28.27
CA TYR A 116 6.04 13.02 -27.09
C TYR A 116 4.57 12.71 -27.30
N VAL A 117 4.25 11.42 -27.36
CA VAL A 117 2.88 10.92 -27.41
C VAL A 117 2.56 10.17 -26.12
N PRO A 118 1.54 10.60 -25.33
CA PRO A 118 1.15 9.87 -24.12
C PRO A 118 0.76 8.43 -24.43
N CYS A 119 1.30 7.49 -23.66
CA CYS A 119 0.91 6.09 -23.78
C CYS A 119 -0.47 5.88 -23.17
N GLN A 120 -1.41 5.37 -23.98
CA GLN A 120 -2.78 5.05 -23.56
C GLN A 120 -3.02 3.54 -23.39
N GLY A 121 -2.03 2.73 -23.70
CA GLY A 121 -2.07 1.28 -23.60
C GLY A 121 -1.24 0.60 -24.68
N PHE A 122 -1.04 -0.70 -24.55
CA PHE A 122 -0.40 -1.53 -25.57
C PHE A 122 -0.89 -2.98 -25.45
N ARG A 123 -0.78 -3.71 -26.56
CA ARG A 123 -1.43 -5.02 -26.75
C ARG A 123 -1.15 -6.05 -25.64
N SER A 124 0.08 -6.08 -25.12
CA SER A 124 0.53 -7.09 -24.15
C SER A 124 0.26 -6.73 -22.69
N TYR A 125 -0.33 -5.57 -22.41
CA TYR A 125 -0.59 -5.11 -21.05
C TYR A 125 -2.01 -4.53 -20.92
N LYS A 126 -2.87 -5.28 -20.26
CA LYS A 126 -4.25 -4.88 -19.97
C LYS A 126 -4.37 -4.47 -18.52
N THR A 127 -4.86 -3.28 -18.26
CA THR A 127 -5.00 -2.69 -16.92
C THR A 127 -6.41 -2.80 -16.34
N HIS A 128 -7.40 -3.02 -17.21
CA HIS A 128 -8.79 -3.22 -16.83
C HIS A 128 -9.25 -4.57 -17.35
N HIS A 129 -9.85 -5.35 -16.45
CA HIS A 129 -10.52 -6.59 -16.77
C HIS A 129 -12.00 -6.44 -16.42
N PRO A 130 -12.92 -7.05 -17.18
CA PRO A 130 -14.32 -7.04 -16.82
C PRO A 130 -14.52 -7.65 -15.43
N ILE A 131 -15.20 -6.93 -14.55
CA ILE A 131 -15.52 -7.43 -13.21
C ILE A 131 -16.58 -8.56 -13.37
N GLU A 132 -16.32 -9.68 -12.75
CA GLU A 132 -17.20 -10.82 -12.77
C GLU A 132 -18.42 -10.56 -11.86
N LYS A 133 -19.60 -10.35 -12.47
CA LYS A 133 -20.82 -10.02 -11.73
C LYS A 133 -21.26 -11.12 -10.78
N THR A 134 -21.01 -12.37 -11.14
CA THR A 134 -21.30 -13.55 -10.29
C THR A 134 -20.48 -13.53 -9.01
N ALA A 135 -19.20 -13.17 -9.07
CA ALA A 135 -18.35 -13.02 -7.88
C ALA A 135 -18.85 -11.90 -6.95
N ILE A 136 -19.26 -10.76 -7.52
CA ILE A 136 -19.88 -9.67 -6.75
C ILE A 136 -21.19 -10.12 -6.07
N GLN A 137 -22.04 -10.86 -6.75
CA GLN A 137 -23.29 -11.40 -6.18
C GLN A 137 -23.02 -12.37 -5.05
N GLN A 138 -22.13 -13.34 -5.25
CA GLN A 138 -21.74 -14.32 -4.24
C GLN A 138 -21.12 -13.65 -3.01
N ALA A 139 -20.26 -12.65 -3.21
CA ALA A 139 -19.68 -11.87 -2.12
C ALA A 139 -20.78 -11.14 -1.31
N ALA A 140 -21.71 -10.49 -2.00
CA ALA A 140 -22.82 -9.81 -1.35
C ALA A 140 -23.76 -10.74 -0.59
N GLU A 141 -24.02 -11.95 -1.13
CA GLU A 141 -24.82 -12.98 -0.46
C GLU A 141 -24.18 -13.46 0.85
N LEU A 142 -22.85 -13.72 0.84
CA LEU A 142 -22.12 -14.11 2.04
C LEU A 142 -22.13 -12.97 3.08
N ILE A 143 -21.89 -11.73 2.64
CA ILE A 143 -21.94 -10.56 3.54
C ILE A 143 -23.32 -10.39 4.16
N ASN A 144 -24.38 -10.52 3.37
CA ASN A 144 -25.76 -10.34 3.84
C ASN A 144 -26.25 -11.43 4.80
N GLN A 145 -25.57 -12.57 4.86
CA GLN A 145 -25.87 -13.69 5.75
C GLN A 145 -24.97 -13.72 6.99
N ALA A 146 -23.91 -12.92 6.99
CA ALA A 146 -22.92 -12.92 8.06
C ALA A 146 -23.48 -12.37 9.38
N GLU A 147 -23.24 -13.08 10.47
CA GLU A 147 -23.56 -12.65 11.83
C GLU A 147 -22.37 -11.93 12.49
N LYS A 148 -21.15 -12.36 12.15
CA LYS A 148 -19.88 -11.88 12.71
C LYS A 148 -18.87 -11.50 11.61
N PRO A 149 -19.23 -10.61 10.67
CA PRO A 149 -18.31 -10.24 9.60
C PRO A 149 -17.16 -9.39 10.13
N LEU A 150 -15.98 -9.51 9.50
CA LEU A 150 -14.84 -8.64 9.75
C LEU A 150 -14.24 -8.20 8.42
N VAL A 151 -14.07 -6.90 8.23
CA VAL A 151 -13.39 -6.32 7.08
C VAL A 151 -11.93 -6.08 7.41
N LEU A 152 -11.02 -6.56 6.57
CA LEU A 152 -9.60 -6.22 6.58
C LEU A 152 -9.30 -5.34 5.39
N PHE A 153 -8.74 -4.16 5.63
CA PHE A 153 -8.40 -3.26 4.53
C PHE A 153 -6.92 -2.92 4.49
N GLY A 154 -6.41 -2.89 3.28
CA GLY A 154 -5.02 -2.62 2.99
C GLY A 154 -4.80 -1.38 2.15
N GLN A 155 -3.58 -1.24 1.67
CA GLN A 155 -3.15 -0.10 0.85
C GLN A 155 -3.90 0.00 -0.48
N GLY A 156 -4.47 -1.11 -0.99
CA GLY A 156 -5.23 -1.11 -2.23
C GLY A 156 -6.39 -0.12 -2.24
N VAL A 157 -7.02 0.14 -1.09
CA VAL A 157 -8.05 1.19 -0.94
C VAL A 157 -7.47 2.58 -1.24
N ILE A 158 -6.27 2.88 -0.71
CA ILE A 158 -5.57 4.17 -0.92
C ILE A 158 -5.03 4.29 -2.35
N LEU A 159 -4.42 3.23 -2.88
CA LEU A 159 -3.85 3.20 -4.22
C LEU A 159 -4.92 3.34 -5.31
N GLY A 160 -6.08 2.71 -5.10
CA GLY A 160 -7.25 2.84 -5.96
C GLY A 160 -7.99 4.18 -5.79
N SER A 161 -7.61 5.03 -4.83
CA SER A 161 -8.35 6.24 -4.45
C SER A 161 -9.84 5.95 -4.18
N ALA A 162 -10.08 4.83 -3.48
CA ALA A 162 -11.40 4.27 -3.19
C ALA A 162 -11.87 4.55 -1.75
N GLU A 163 -11.27 5.51 -1.06
CA GLU A 163 -11.53 5.78 0.34
C GLU A 163 -12.99 6.16 0.61
N ASN A 164 -13.60 6.95 -0.30
CA ASN A 164 -15.00 7.34 -0.19
C ASN A 164 -15.94 6.15 -0.39
N GLU A 165 -15.69 5.33 -1.38
CA GLU A 165 -16.46 4.11 -1.66
C GLU A 165 -16.29 3.10 -0.52
N PHE A 166 -15.06 2.98 0.01
CA PHE A 166 -14.79 2.12 1.16
C PHE A 166 -15.56 2.60 2.41
N LYS A 167 -15.49 3.89 2.71
CA LYS A 167 -16.25 4.48 3.82
C LYS A 167 -17.76 4.24 3.67
N ALA A 168 -18.32 4.49 2.49
CA ALA A 168 -19.74 4.25 2.22
C ALA A 168 -20.12 2.77 2.37
N PHE A 169 -19.24 1.84 1.95
CA PHE A 169 -19.43 0.41 2.13
C PHE A 169 -19.47 0.03 3.62
N ILE A 170 -18.53 0.53 4.43
CA ILE A 170 -18.45 0.27 5.86
C ILE A 170 -19.65 0.88 6.61
N GLU A 171 -20.02 2.13 6.29
CA GLU A 171 -21.17 2.79 6.93
C GLU A 171 -22.49 2.08 6.63
N LYS A 172 -22.72 1.65 5.38
CA LYS A 172 -23.92 0.92 5.01
C LYS A 172 -24.00 -0.45 5.64
N SER A 173 -22.89 -1.19 5.62
CA SER A 173 -22.86 -2.56 6.13
C SER A 173 -22.76 -2.66 7.65
N GLY A 174 -22.27 -1.60 8.32
CA GLY A 174 -22.08 -1.55 9.78
C GLY A 174 -21.05 -2.55 10.31
N MET A 175 -20.21 -3.10 9.45
CA MET A 175 -19.21 -4.11 9.82
C MET A 175 -18.00 -3.51 10.52
N PRO A 176 -17.40 -4.18 11.50
CA PRO A 176 -16.10 -3.81 12.04
C PRO A 176 -15.04 -3.92 10.93
N ALA A 177 -14.12 -2.94 10.92
CA ALA A 177 -13.04 -2.87 9.94
C ALA A 177 -11.69 -2.69 10.63
N ALA A 178 -10.72 -3.54 10.31
CA ALA A 178 -9.35 -3.49 10.82
C ALA A 178 -8.36 -3.21 9.69
N TRP A 179 -7.34 -2.38 9.97
CA TRP A 179 -6.32 -2.03 8.98
C TRP A 179 -5.09 -2.90 9.03
N THR A 180 -4.45 -3.05 7.88
CA THR A 180 -3.05 -3.48 7.80
C THR A 180 -2.12 -2.26 7.91
N ILE A 181 -0.82 -2.46 8.17
CA ILE A 181 0.12 -1.34 8.35
C ILE A 181 0.08 -0.31 7.20
N LEU A 182 -0.06 -0.76 5.95
CA LEU A 182 -0.15 0.13 4.78
C LEU A 182 -1.57 0.58 4.45
N GLY A 183 -2.60 -0.05 5.06
CA GLY A 183 -3.99 0.38 4.95
C GLY A 183 -4.35 1.50 5.92
N LEU A 184 -3.51 1.75 6.93
CA LEU A 184 -3.69 2.82 7.90
C LEU A 184 -3.85 4.18 7.21
N SER A 185 -4.82 4.95 7.63
CA SER A 185 -5.32 6.21 7.05
C SER A 185 -6.30 6.11 5.87
N ALA A 186 -6.66 4.91 5.38
CA ALA A 186 -7.74 4.76 4.40
C ALA A 186 -9.13 5.07 5.00
N LEU A 187 -9.30 4.83 6.28
CA LEU A 187 -10.46 5.19 7.08
C LEU A 187 -9.97 5.97 8.30
N ALA A 188 -10.69 7.00 8.73
CA ALA A 188 -10.32 7.76 9.92
C ALA A 188 -10.17 6.84 11.14
N THR A 189 -9.14 7.06 11.96
CA THR A 189 -8.84 6.17 13.09
C THR A 189 -9.89 6.21 14.19
N ASP A 190 -10.68 7.29 14.26
CA ASP A 190 -11.81 7.48 15.19
C ASP A 190 -13.17 7.08 14.60
N HIS A 191 -13.20 6.52 13.38
CA HIS A 191 -14.45 6.08 12.77
C HIS A 191 -15.11 4.96 13.61
N PRO A 192 -16.44 5.00 13.88
CA PRO A 192 -17.10 4.07 14.79
C PRO A 192 -16.93 2.57 14.49
N GLN A 193 -16.79 2.21 13.21
CA GLN A 193 -16.53 0.84 12.77
C GLN A 193 -15.04 0.50 12.66
N ASN A 194 -14.14 1.47 12.88
CA ASN A 194 -12.72 1.21 12.88
C ASN A 194 -12.30 0.54 14.20
N VAL A 195 -11.87 -0.71 14.15
CA VAL A 195 -11.60 -1.52 15.35
C VAL A 195 -10.12 -1.72 15.65
N GLY A 196 -9.23 -1.11 14.87
CA GLY A 196 -7.79 -1.14 15.12
C GLY A 196 -6.98 -1.90 14.07
N MET A 197 -5.71 -2.11 14.37
CA MET A 197 -4.74 -2.80 13.51
C MET A 197 -4.80 -4.31 13.72
N LEU A 198 -4.68 -5.07 12.62
CA LEU A 198 -4.51 -6.51 12.66
C LEU A 198 -3.05 -6.90 12.43
N GLY A 199 -2.64 -8.04 12.99
CA GLY A 199 -1.35 -8.68 12.76
C GLY A 199 -0.39 -8.62 13.94
N MET A 200 0.89 -8.89 13.70
CA MET A 200 1.92 -9.06 14.73
C MET A 200 2.02 -7.89 15.71
N HIS A 201 1.84 -6.67 15.24
CA HIS A 201 1.87 -5.44 16.03
C HIS A 201 0.47 -4.84 16.21
N GLY A 202 -0.56 -5.64 15.92
CA GLY A 202 -1.95 -5.20 15.94
C GLY A 202 -2.54 -5.11 17.36
N ASN A 203 -3.78 -4.63 17.38
CA ASN A 203 -4.57 -4.49 18.60
C ASN A 203 -5.14 -5.85 19.06
N TYR A 204 -5.48 -5.94 20.32
CA TYR A 204 -5.96 -7.16 20.96
C TYR A 204 -7.29 -7.64 20.36
N GLY A 205 -8.28 -6.73 20.25
CA GLY A 205 -9.60 -7.07 19.72
C GLY A 205 -9.54 -7.68 18.31
N PRO A 206 -8.99 -7.00 17.29
CA PRO A 206 -8.87 -7.54 15.94
C PRO A 206 -8.14 -8.88 15.87
N ASN A 207 -7.03 -9.02 16.61
CA ASN A 207 -6.24 -10.26 16.59
C ASN A 207 -6.98 -11.48 17.15
N VAL A 208 -7.75 -11.30 18.23
CA VAL A 208 -8.52 -12.38 18.82
C VAL A 208 -9.77 -12.68 17.97
N LEU A 209 -10.52 -11.63 17.62
CA LEU A 209 -11.83 -11.78 17.02
C LEU A 209 -11.80 -12.18 15.53
N THR A 210 -10.65 -12.06 14.86
CA THR A 210 -10.43 -12.66 13.53
C THR A 210 -10.66 -14.17 13.54
N ASN A 211 -10.33 -14.85 14.63
CA ASN A 211 -10.57 -16.28 14.77
C ASN A 211 -11.98 -16.64 15.30
N GLU A 212 -12.86 -15.65 15.43
CA GLU A 212 -14.28 -15.84 15.78
C GLU A 212 -15.23 -15.35 14.69
N CYS A 213 -14.74 -14.58 13.70
CA CYS A 213 -15.57 -14.09 12.60
C CYS A 213 -16.07 -15.25 11.73
N ASP A 214 -17.27 -15.11 11.17
CA ASP A 214 -17.86 -16.08 10.24
C ASP A 214 -17.58 -15.74 8.78
N VAL A 215 -17.42 -14.46 8.46
CA VAL A 215 -17.02 -13.95 7.14
C VAL A 215 -15.89 -12.96 7.27
N LEU A 216 -14.78 -13.23 6.59
CA LEU A 216 -13.59 -12.36 6.52
C LEU A 216 -13.53 -11.72 5.15
N ILE A 217 -13.61 -10.40 5.08
CA ILE A 217 -13.62 -9.63 3.83
C ILE A 217 -12.29 -8.87 3.72
N ALA A 218 -11.39 -9.33 2.85
CA ALA A 218 -10.11 -8.70 2.58
C ALA A 218 -10.22 -7.76 1.38
N ILE A 219 -9.87 -6.49 1.55
CA ILE A 219 -10.00 -5.45 0.52
C ILE A 219 -8.65 -4.79 0.30
N GLY A 220 -8.04 -5.04 -0.89
CA GLY A 220 -6.77 -4.46 -1.28
C GLY A 220 -5.62 -4.75 -0.31
N MET A 221 -5.55 -5.99 0.19
CA MET A 221 -4.51 -6.50 1.09
C MET A 221 -4.12 -7.93 0.71
N ARG A 222 -2.90 -8.34 0.98
CA ARG A 222 -2.29 -9.56 0.42
C ARG A 222 -2.12 -10.73 1.39
N PHE A 223 -2.68 -10.69 2.59
CA PHE A 223 -2.53 -11.73 3.60
C PHE A 223 -1.06 -12.13 3.84
N ASP A 224 -0.19 -11.15 4.08
CA ASP A 224 1.21 -11.43 4.39
C ASP A 224 1.38 -12.06 5.79
N ASP A 225 2.59 -12.60 6.03
CA ASP A 225 2.92 -13.32 7.26
C ASP A 225 2.84 -12.46 8.54
N ARG A 226 2.98 -11.13 8.42
CA ARG A 226 2.85 -10.20 9.55
C ARG A 226 1.40 -10.02 9.98
N VAL A 227 0.47 -10.21 9.06
CA VAL A 227 -0.97 -10.17 9.33
C VAL A 227 -1.47 -11.54 9.77
N THR A 228 -1.12 -12.58 9.04
CA THR A 228 -1.70 -13.91 9.25
C THR A 228 -1.01 -14.74 10.36
N GLY A 229 0.27 -14.52 10.57
CA GLY A 229 1.06 -15.40 11.42
C GLY A 229 0.98 -16.85 10.93
N ARG A 230 0.51 -17.76 11.77
CA ARG A 230 0.37 -19.19 11.45
C ARG A 230 -0.85 -19.45 10.55
N LEU A 231 -0.61 -19.61 9.25
CA LEU A 231 -1.63 -19.86 8.24
C LEU A 231 -2.51 -21.08 8.53
N ASP A 232 -1.96 -22.11 9.18
CA ASP A 232 -2.70 -23.33 9.55
C ASP A 232 -3.75 -23.08 10.65
N LYS A 233 -3.69 -21.94 11.34
CA LYS A 233 -4.61 -21.54 12.41
C LYS A 233 -5.37 -20.25 12.12
N TYR A 234 -5.03 -19.53 11.05
CA TYR A 234 -5.61 -18.22 10.76
C TYR A 234 -7.03 -18.35 10.18
N ALA A 235 -8.01 -17.78 10.86
CA ALA A 235 -9.41 -17.62 10.43
C ALA A 235 -10.05 -18.86 9.78
N LYS A 236 -9.73 -20.07 10.28
CA LYS A 236 -10.18 -21.36 9.65
C LYS A 236 -11.68 -21.57 9.65
N GLN A 237 -12.41 -20.92 10.54
CA GLN A 237 -13.85 -20.99 10.67
C GLN A 237 -14.58 -20.04 9.69
N ALA A 238 -13.89 -19.03 9.17
CA ALA A 238 -14.49 -17.98 8.36
C ALA A 238 -14.57 -18.36 6.88
N LYS A 239 -15.64 -17.90 6.23
CA LYS A 239 -15.68 -17.76 4.77
C LYS A 239 -14.88 -16.53 4.35
N VAL A 240 -14.01 -16.68 3.36
CA VAL A 240 -13.09 -15.61 2.95
C VAL A 240 -13.54 -15.02 1.62
N ILE A 241 -13.74 -13.71 1.62
CA ILE A 241 -13.95 -12.89 0.41
C ILE A 241 -12.68 -12.06 0.20
N HIS A 242 -12.06 -12.17 -0.97
CA HIS A 242 -10.83 -11.42 -1.27
C HIS A 242 -11.00 -10.54 -2.51
N LEU A 243 -10.99 -9.21 -2.31
CA LEU A 243 -11.03 -8.21 -3.37
C LEU A 243 -9.62 -7.68 -3.61
N ASP A 244 -9.07 -7.92 -4.80
CA ASP A 244 -7.76 -7.40 -5.17
C ASP A 244 -7.68 -7.07 -6.67
N ILE A 245 -6.87 -6.07 -7.02
CA ILE A 245 -6.58 -5.69 -8.40
C ILE A 245 -5.61 -6.66 -9.06
N ASP A 246 -4.80 -7.38 -8.26
CA ASP A 246 -3.82 -8.34 -8.73
C ASP A 246 -4.34 -9.76 -8.54
N PRO A 247 -4.70 -10.47 -9.62
CA PRO A 247 -5.21 -11.83 -9.52
C PRO A 247 -4.19 -12.81 -8.92
N ALA A 248 -2.90 -12.48 -8.94
CA ALA A 248 -1.87 -13.31 -8.34
C ALA A 248 -1.87 -13.28 -6.79
N GLU A 249 -2.52 -12.31 -6.17
CA GLU A 249 -2.68 -12.26 -4.72
C GLU A 249 -3.88 -13.09 -4.23
N ILE A 250 -4.90 -13.29 -5.08
CA ILE A 250 -6.08 -14.12 -4.75
C ILE A 250 -5.62 -15.58 -4.67
N ASP A 251 -6.03 -16.27 -3.61
CA ASP A 251 -5.68 -17.68 -3.31
C ASP A 251 -4.18 -17.96 -3.02
N LYS A 252 -3.35 -16.93 -2.95
CA LYS A 252 -1.90 -17.11 -2.78
C LYS A 252 -1.52 -17.61 -1.38
N ASN A 253 -1.96 -16.94 -0.33
CA ASN A 253 -1.63 -17.28 1.06
C ASN A 253 -2.84 -17.83 1.81
N VAL A 254 -4.00 -17.23 1.63
CA VAL A 254 -5.27 -17.67 2.20
C VAL A 254 -6.22 -17.97 1.04
N LYS A 255 -6.81 -19.15 1.06
CA LYS A 255 -7.79 -19.52 0.04
C LYS A 255 -9.07 -18.72 0.23
N ALA A 256 -9.54 -18.08 -0.81
CA ALA A 256 -10.80 -17.37 -0.84
C ALA A 256 -11.96 -18.33 -1.21
N ASP A 257 -13.09 -18.18 -0.52
CA ASP A 257 -14.36 -18.78 -0.97
C ASP A 257 -14.93 -17.99 -2.16
N VAL A 258 -14.70 -16.66 -2.16
CA VAL A 258 -15.04 -15.77 -3.28
C VAL A 258 -13.89 -14.82 -3.55
N GLY A 259 -13.27 -14.94 -4.73
CA GLY A 259 -12.28 -13.99 -5.24
C GLY A 259 -12.96 -12.95 -6.14
N VAL A 260 -12.75 -11.67 -5.84
CA VAL A 260 -13.24 -10.56 -6.66
C VAL A 260 -12.06 -9.83 -7.28
N TRP A 261 -11.80 -10.12 -8.55
CA TRP A 261 -10.71 -9.48 -9.28
C TRP A 261 -11.15 -8.13 -9.86
N GLY A 262 -10.56 -7.04 -9.37
CA GLY A 262 -10.85 -5.70 -9.85
C GLY A 262 -10.32 -4.61 -8.91
N ASP A 263 -10.34 -3.38 -9.42
CA ASP A 263 -10.01 -2.20 -8.62
C ASP A 263 -11.07 -1.95 -7.55
N CYS A 264 -10.65 -1.60 -6.34
CA CYS A 264 -11.56 -1.23 -5.24
C CYS A 264 -12.51 -0.09 -5.63
N LYS A 265 -12.03 0.85 -6.45
CA LYS A 265 -12.83 1.97 -6.98
C LYS A 265 -14.03 1.52 -7.80
N GLU A 266 -13.91 0.40 -8.48
CA GLU A 266 -14.95 -0.15 -9.36
C GLU A 266 -15.79 -1.24 -8.66
N THR A 267 -15.16 -2.09 -7.83
CA THR A 267 -15.82 -3.24 -7.20
C THR A 267 -16.67 -2.84 -6.00
N LEU A 268 -16.23 -1.88 -5.17
CA LEU A 268 -16.99 -1.45 -4.00
C LEU A 268 -18.36 -0.85 -4.32
N PRO A 269 -18.53 0.03 -5.33
CA PRO A 269 -19.86 0.52 -5.72
C PRO A 269 -20.82 -0.61 -6.12
N LEU A 270 -20.33 -1.67 -6.77
CA LEU A 270 -21.15 -2.81 -7.15
C LEU A 270 -21.62 -3.60 -5.92
N LEU A 271 -20.73 -3.80 -4.93
CA LEU A 271 -21.08 -4.43 -3.66
C LEU A 271 -22.05 -3.57 -2.83
N ILE A 272 -21.83 -2.28 -2.76
CA ILE A 272 -22.71 -1.33 -2.03
C ILE A 272 -24.16 -1.46 -2.52
N ASN A 273 -24.36 -1.65 -3.83
CA ASN A 273 -25.71 -1.79 -4.38
C ASN A 273 -26.43 -3.08 -3.94
N LEU A 274 -25.71 -4.14 -3.59
CA LEU A 274 -26.25 -5.45 -3.25
C LEU A 274 -26.23 -5.77 -1.76
N VAL A 275 -25.32 -5.13 -1.00
CA VAL A 275 -25.21 -5.34 0.45
C VAL A 275 -26.35 -4.59 1.16
N LYS A 276 -27.00 -5.30 2.10
CA LYS A 276 -28.06 -4.74 2.94
C LYS A 276 -27.47 -3.82 4.02
N GLU A 277 -28.26 -2.84 4.43
CA GLU A 277 -27.93 -2.04 5.59
C GLU A 277 -28.02 -2.91 6.86
N ASN A 278 -26.99 -2.79 7.71
CA ASN A 278 -26.89 -3.49 8.97
C ASN A 278 -26.06 -2.63 9.95
N LYS A 279 -26.03 -3.01 11.23
CA LYS A 279 -25.25 -2.31 12.26
C LYS A 279 -24.28 -3.22 13.00
N HIS A 280 -24.53 -4.52 13.04
CA HIS A 280 -23.75 -5.52 13.78
C HIS A 280 -23.38 -5.11 15.21
N GLU A 281 -24.31 -4.46 15.94
CA GLU A 281 -24.04 -3.77 17.22
C GLU A 281 -23.46 -4.70 18.29
N ALA A 282 -24.01 -5.89 18.45
CA ALA A 282 -23.49 -6.86 19.43
C ALA A 282 -22.07 -7.34 19.09
N TRP A 283 -21.77 -7.47 17.79
CA TRP A 283 -20.44 -7.86 17.32
C TRP A 283 -19.43 -6.71 17.49
N LEU A 284 -19.81 -5.49 17.13
CA LEU A 284 -19.00 -4.28 17.39
C LEU A 284 -18.77 -4.04 18.88
N ALA A 285 -19.79 -4.27 19.74
CA ALA A 285 -19.63 -4.16 21.18
C ALA A 285 -18.53 -5.08 21.70
N LYS A 286 -18.45 -6.31 21.17
CA LYS A 286 -17.38 -7.25 21.54
C LYS A 286 -15.98 -6.72 21.21
N PHE A 287 -15.78 -6.09 20.04
CA PHE A 287 -14.51 -5.41 19.72
C PHE A 287 -14.21 -4.28 20.69
N ARG A 288 -15.22 -3.48 21.05
CA ARG A 288 -15.05 -2.38 22.04
C ARG A 288 -14.62 -2.89 23.41
N ASP A 289 -15.20 -4.00 23.86
CA ASP A 289 -14.84 -4.61 25.15
C ASP A 289 -13.38 -5.10 25.15
N TYR A 290 -12.92 -5.76 24.09
CA TYR A 290 -11.53 -6.20 23.97
C TYR A 290 -10.57 -5.02 23.82
N ASN A 291 -10.94 -4.03 23.03
CA ASN A 291 -10.14 -2.81 22.87
C ASN A 291 -10.07 -2.01 24.18
N GLN A 292 -11.15 -1.98 24.99
CA GLN A 292 -11.13 -1.31 26.28
C GLN A 292 -10.19 -2.01 27.26
N GLN A 293 -10.15 -3.35 27.26
CA GLN A 293 -9.17 -4.09 28.08
C GLN A 293 -7.73 -3.75 27.68
N GLU A 294 -7.45 -3.65 26.37
CA GLU A 294 -6.12 -3.25 25.88
C GLU A 294 -5.80 -1.79 26.24
N ILE A 295 -6.78 -0.88 26.11
CA ILE A 295 -6.64 0.53 26.50
C ILE A 295 -6.25 0.65 27.98
N ASP A 296 -6.95 -0.06 28.86
CA ASP A 296 -6.72 0.03 30.30
C ASP A 296 -5.38 -0.59 30.73
N GLN A 297 -5.00 -1.73 30.15
CA GLN A 297 -3.85 -2.52 30.57
C GLN A 297 -2.55 -2.14 29.87
N VAL A 298 -2.60 -1.65 28.64
CA VAL A 298 -1.42 -1.44 27.80
C VAL A 298 -1.35 0.00 27.28
N ILE A 299 -2.38 0.46 26.56
CA ILE A 299 -2.29 1.73 25.82
C ILE A 299 -2.20 2.92 26.77
N THR A 300 -3.06 2.99 27.78
CA THR A 300 -3.06 4.10 28.75
C THR A 300 -1.74 4.21 29.51
N PRO A 301 -1.16 3.14 30.06
CA PRO A 301 0.16 3.20 30.68
C PRO A 301 1.29 3.65 29.75
N GLU A 302 1.23 3.29 28.45
CA GLU A 302 2.24 3.70 27.46
C GLU A 302 2.09 5.16 27.03
N LEU A 303 0.84 5.65 26.90
CA LEU A 303 0.56 7.03 26.52
C LEU A 303 0.69 8.02 27.68
N TYR A 304 0.46 7.58 28.92
CA TYR A 304 0.49 8.39 30.14
C TYR A 304 1.38 7.73 31.21
N PRO A 305 2.71 7.63 30.95
CA PRO A 305 3.60 6.99 31.88
C PRO A 305 3.69 7.76 33.21
N THR A 306 3.82 7.02 34.31
CA THR A 306 4.07 7.59 35.64
C THR A 306 5.55 7.74 35.97
N ALA A 307 6.42 7.14 35.15
CA ALA A 307 7.88 7.25 35.27
C ALA A 307 8.38 8.60 34.70
N ALA A 308 9.56 9.02 35.17
CA ALA A 308 10.17 10.28 34.71
C ALA A 308 10.72 10.19 33.26
N GLU A 309 10.88 8.99 32.72
CA GLU A 309 11.42 8.78 31.38
C GLU A 309 10.29 8.81 30.33
N MET A 310 10.55 9.58 29.25
CA MET A 310 9.60 9.70 28.13
C MET A 310 9.48 8.39 27.38
N THR A 311 8.25 7.91 27.16
CA THR A 311 7.96 6.75 26.33
C THR A 311 7.69 7.14 24.87
N MET A 312 7.84 6.18 23.94
CA MET A 312 7.44 6.40 22.54
C MET A 312 5.92 6.65 22.41
N GLY A 313 5.11 6.00 23.25
CA GLY A 313 3.67 6.23 23.31
C GLY A 313 3.33 7.68 23.68
N GLU A 314 4.02 8.24 24.69
CA GLU A 314 3.86 9.63 25.09
C GLU A 314 4.24 10.62 23.97
N VAL A 315 5.30 10.34 23.20
CA VAL A 315 5.67 11.14 22.03
C VAL A 315 4.53 11.14 21.00
N LEU A 316 3.95 9.98 20.71
CA LEU A 316 2.82 9.88 19.77
C LEU A 316 1.57 10.57 20.29
N ARG A 317 1.27 10.50 21.60
CA ARG A 317 0.19 11.25 22.20
C ARG A 317 0.36 12.76 21.96
N ASN A 318 1.54 13.30 22.28
CA ASN A 318 1.83 14.72 22.07
C ASN A 318 1.71 15.14 20.59
N ILE A 319 2.18 14.31 19.66
CA ILE A 319 2.01 14.55 18.22
C ILE A 319 0.52 14.57 17.85
N ASN A 320 -0.26 13.61 18.32
CA ASN A 320 -1.70 13.54 18.06
C ASN A 320 -2.45 14.78 18.61
N GLU A 321 -2.10 15.22 19.82
CA GLU A 321 -2.70 16.41 20.45
C GLU A 321 -2.37 17.69 19.68
N ILE A 322 -1.12 17.87 19.29
CA ILE A 322 -0.66 19.07 18.56
C ILE A 322 -1.21 19.12 17.14
N CYS A 323 -1.21 17.98 16.44
CA CYS A 323 -1.56 17.91 15.01
C CYS A 323 -3.04 17.59 14.77
N GLY A 324 -3.81 17.18 15.78
CA GLY A 324 -5.23 16.85 15.64
C GLY A 324 -5.53 15.75 14.62
N GLY A 325 -4.58 14.84 14.38
CA GLY A 325 -4.72 13.76 13.38
C GLY A 325 -4.51 14.19 11.92
N ASP A 326 -4.02 15.40 11.67
CA ASP A 326 -3.80 15.92 10.30
C ASP A 326 -2.36 15.78 9.79
N ALA A 327 -1.42 15.37 10.64
CA ALA A 327 -0.03 15.19 10.24
C ALA A 327 0.15 14.00 9.29
N ILE A 328 1.16 14.10 8.42
CA ILE A 328 1.73 12.96 7.72
C ILE A 328 2.84 12.40 8.59
N ILE A 329 2.65 11.20 9.10
CA ILE A 329 3.64 10.50 9.92
C ILE A 329 4.51 9.64 9.00
N VAL A 330 5.79 9.96 8.97
CA VAL A 330 6.79 9.20 8.21
C VAL A 330 7.70 8.49 9.19
N THR A 331 7.77 7.18 9.11
CA THR A 331 8.64 6.38 9.98
C THR A 331 9.76 5.72 9.20
N ASP A 332 10.88 5.53 9.85
CA ASP A 332 11.86 4.51 9.49
C ASP A 332 11.37 3.15 10.01
N VAL A 333 12.21 2.13 10.03
CA VAL A 333 11.88 0.77 10.46
C VAL A 333 12.41 0.50 11.86
N GLY A 334 11.54 -0.01 12.75
CA GLY A 334 11.88 -0.32 14.13
C GLY A 334 10.71 -0.16 15.09
N GLN A 335 10.99 -0.13 16.40
CA GLN A 335 9.95 -0.03 17.44
C GLN A 335 9.08 1.22 17.28
N HIS A 336 9.67 2.37 16.91
CA HIS A 336 8.94 3.61 16.65
C HIS A 336 7.90 3.48 15.52
N GLN A 337 8.19 2.67 14.49
CA GLN A 337 7.23 2.34 13.44
C GLN A 337 6.03 1.58 14.01
N MET A 338 6.29 0.56 14.83
CA MET A 338 5.25 -0.26 15.44
C MET A 338 4.35 0.57 16.36
N VAL A 339 4.96 1.42 17.19
CA VAL A 339 4.24 2.32 18.11
C VAL A 339 3.44 3.35 17.32
N ALA A 340 4.02 3.95 16.26
CA ALA A 340 3.31 4.90 15.40
C ALA A 340 2.10 4.26 14.71
N CYS A 341 2.24 3.05 14.16
CA CYS A 341 1.13 2.36 13.50
C CYS A 341 -0.03 2.00 14.44
N ARG A 342 0.22 1.87 15.74
CA ARG A 342 -0.82 1.59 16.75
C ARG A 342 -1.47 2.83 17.32
N TYR A 343 -0.71 3.90 17.54
CA TYR A 343 -1.12 5.04 18.38
C TYR A 343 -1.28 6.36 17.60
N ALA A 344 -0.70 6.48 16.40
CA ALA A 344 -0.93 7.68 15.59
C ALA A 344 -2.39 7.76 15.14
N LYS A 345 -2.96 8.96 15.22
CA LYS A 345 -4.32 9.25 14.77
C LYS A 345 -4.30 9.92 13.41
N PHE A 346 -5.19 9.47 12.54
CA PHE A 346 -5.33 9.98 11.19
C PHE A 346 -6.80 10.26 10.88
N ASN A 347 -7.09 11.47 10.42
CA ASN A 347 -8.40 11.88 9.92
C ASN A 347 -8.39 12.13 8.41
N LYS A 348 -7.21 12.08 7.77
CA LYS A 348 -7.03 12.22 6.33
C LYS A 348 -6.27 11.03 5.76
N THR A 349 -6.61 10.65 4.54
CA THR A 349 -5.91 9.61 3.79
C THR A 349 -4.47 10.00 3.44
N ARG A 350 -3.65 9.04 3.04
CA ARG A 350 -2.24 9.22 2.64
C ARG A 350 -1.38 9.88 3.73
N SER A 351 -1.70 9.61 4.98
CA SER A 351 -1.04 10.20 6.15
C SER A 351 -0.01 9.29 6.82
N ASN A 352 -0.04 7.99 6.53
CA ASN A 352 0.96 7.03 7.02
C ASN A 352 1.94 6.67 5.89
N VAL A 353 3.22 6.99 6.08
CA VAL A 353 4.29 6.71 5.10
C VAL A 353 5.38 5.90 5.77
N THR A 354 5.49 4.64 5.39
CA THR A 354 6.43 3.71 6.00
C THR A 354 6.82 2.61 5.02
N SER A 355 7.99 1.99 5.18
CA SER A 355 8.36 0.78 4.46
C SER A 355 7.69 -0.42 5.12
N GLY A 356 6.59 -0.90 4.52
CA GLY A 356 5.76 -1.95 5.13
C GLY A 356 6.20 -3.37 4.78
N GLY A 357 6.48 -3.61 3.51
CA GLY A 357 6.76 -4.96 3.01
C GLY A 357 8.22 -5.37 3.09
N LEU A 358 9.16 -4.48 2.71
CA LEU A 358 10.59 -4.77 2.76
C LEU A 358 11.23 -4.43 4.11
N GLY A 359 10.70 -3.43 4.81
CA GLY A 359 11.28 -2.96 6.06
C GLY A 359 12.63 -2.28 5.86
N THR A 360 12.69 -1.35 4.90
CA THR A 360 13.93 -0.68 4.48
C THR A 360 14.41 0.31 5.53
N MET A 361 15.51 0.00 6.20
CA MET A 361 16.17 0.92 7.12
C MET A 361 16.82 2.08 6.35
N GLY A 362 16.71 3.30 6.91
CA GLY A 362 17.11 4.53 6.23
C GLY A 362 16.03 5.12 5.31
N PHE A 363 14.83 4.54 5.31
CA PHE A 363 13.67 5.03 4.54
C PHE A 363 13.13 6.37 5.07
N GLY A 364 13.08 6.55 6.39
CA GLY A 364 12.33 7.62 7.05
C GLY A 364 12.68 9.02 6.58
N LEU A 365 13.94 9.43 6.70
CA LEU A 365 14.37 10.81 6.38
C LEU A 365 14.14 11.19 4.89
N PRO A 366 14.63 10.42 3.91
CA PRO A 366 14.39 10.76 2.50
C PRO A 366 12.91 10.68 2.11
N ALA A 367 12.14 9.76 2.71
CA ALA A 367 10.71 9.69 2.50
C ALA A 367 9.97 10.90 3.08
N ALA A 368 10.38 11.42 4.26
CA ALA A 368 9.81 12.62 4.85
C ALA A 368 10.05 13.87 3.97
N ILE A 369 11.25 14.02 3.42
CA ILE A 369 11.55 15.08 2.45
C ILE A 369 10.61 14.95 1.24
N GLY A 370 10.49 13.75 0.67
CA GLY A 370 9.60 13.49 -0.46
C GLY A 370 8.12 13.74 -0.11
N ALA A 371 7.67 13.36 1.08
CA ALA A 371 6.31 13.58 1.55
C ALA A 371 5.99 15.08 1.64
N LYS A 372 6.92 15.89 2.14
CA LYS A 372 6.77 17.36 2.19
C LYS A 372 6.62 17.99 0.81
N TYR A 373 7.36 17.48 -0.19
CA TYR A 373 7.17 17.92 -1.59
C TYR A 373 5.84 17.39 -2.19
N GLY A 374 5.35 16.26 -1.74
CA GLY A 374 4.09 15.67 -2.21
C GLY A 374 2.84 16.34 -1.65
N ALA A 375 2.94 16.91 -0.44
CA ALA A 375 1.87 17.60 0.28
C ALA A 375 2.44 18.80 1.05
N PRO A 376 2.85 19.87 0.36
CA PRO A 376 3.58 20.98 0.94
C PRO A 376 2.78 21.76 2.00
N GLU A 377 1.46 21.72 1.94
CA GLU A 377 0.53 22.37 2.87
C GLU A 377 0.35 21.61 4.20
N ARG A 378 0.79 20.33 4.28
CA ARG A 378 0.63 19.49 5.48
C ARG A 378 1.90 19.43 6.31
N THR A 379 1.73 19.22 7.59
CA THR A 379 2.83 18.93 8.53
C THR A 379 3.29 17.50 8.40
#